data_844a6a31d6baabed8feef2be3d78b12b
#
_entry.id   844a6a31d6baabed8feef2be3d78b12b
#
_cell.length_a   1.000
_cell.length_b   1.000
_cell.length_c   1.000
_cell.angle_alpha   90.00
_cell.angle_beta   90.00
_cell.angle_gamma   90.00
#
_symmetry.space_group_name_H-M   'P 1'
#
loop_
_entity.id
_entity.type
_entity.pdbx_description
1 polymer ?
#
loop_
_entity_poly.entity_id
_entity_poly.type
_entity_poly.pdbx_seq_one_letter_code
_entity_poly.pdbx_strand_id
1 'polypeptide(L)'
;YYKGCMFSNLPNLAVVFGYLNASWTLRADLNAAYVCDVLNMMDAKGADIAVPALSQAEEDALEQDDIFDFSSGYIQRSKAIMPKNAVSFPWRLNQDYRVDRKQMKSDPIDDGILHFKALPHAPADDAAPARSPATRTAS
;
A
#
# COMPACT_ATOMS: atom_id res chain seq x y z
N TYR A 1 4.70 -0.75 -8.80
CA TYR A 1 4.46 -0.02 -7.53
C TYR A 1 3.38 1.05 -7.72
N TYR A 2 2.36 1.05 -6.88
CA TYR A 2 1.38 2.12 -6.82
C TYR A 2 1.76 3.11 -5.72
N LYS A 3 1.89 4.39 -6.08
CA LYS A 3 2.33 5.50 -5.19
C LYS A 3 3.59 5.16 -4.35
N GLY A 4 4.41 4.25 -4.84
CA GLY A 4 5.64 3.83 -4.17
C GLY A 4 5.46 3.04 -2.88
N CYS A 5 4.26 2.54 -2.57
CA CYS A 5 4.02 1.77 -1.35
C CYS A 5 3.07 0.58 -1.47
N MET A 6 2.19 0.54 -2.46
CA MET A 6 1.30 -0.61 -2.68
C MET A 6 1.63 -1.31 -4.01
N PHE A 7 1.02 -2.46 -4.25
CA PHE A 7 1.20 -3.20 -5.51
C PHE A 7 -0.13 -3.38 -6.23
N SER A 8 -0.06 -3.42 -7.57
CA SER A 8 -1.22 -3.71 -8.40
C SER A 8 -1.88 -5.03 -7.99
N ASN A 9 -3.20 -5.01 -7.85
CA ASN A 9 -4.03 -6.18 -7.59
C ASN A 9 -3.73 -6.96 -6.28
N LEU A 10 -2.90 -6.41 -5.37
CA LEU A 10 -2.66 -6.97 -4.04
C LEU A 10 -3.41 -6.14 -2.99
N PRO A 11 -4.47 -6.71 -2.38
CA PRO A 11 -5.27 -5.98 -1.41
C PRO A 11 -4.56 -5.82 -0.07
N ASN A 12 -4.81 -4.69 0.60
CA ASN A 12 -4.41 -4.43 1.99
C ASN A 12 -2.91 -4.61 2.27
N LEU A 13 -2.06 -4.50 1.25
CA LEU A 13 -0.61 -4.62 1.39
C LEU A 13 0.06 -3.29 1.09
N ALA A 14 0.76 -2.76 2.07
CA ALA A 14 1.67 -1.62 1.90
C ALA A 14 3.08 -2.01 2.34
N VAL A 15 4.07 -1.55 1.59
CA VAL A 15 5.48 -1.78 1.88
C VAL A 15 6.24 -0.48 1.90
N VAL A 16 7.33 -0.45 2.64
CA VAL A 16 8.27 0.67 2.63
C VAL A 16 9.53 0.24 1.90
N PHE A 17 9.78 0.87 0.76
CA PHE A 17 11.08 0.86 0.12
C PHE A 17 11.66 2.27 0.20
N GLY A 18 12.79 2.41 0.86
CA GLY A 18 13.40 3.71 1.12
C GLY A 18 14.03 4.35 -0.12
N TYR A 19 14.57 5.54 0.07
CA TYR A 19 15.35 6.20 -0.97
C TYR A 19 16.76 5.63 -1.01
N LEU A 20 17.32 5.53 -2.21
CA LEU A 20 18.69 5.11 -2.42
C LEU A 20 19.70 6.21 -2.05
N ASN A 21 19.29 7.47 -2.29
CA ASN A 21 20.12 8.65 -2.13
C ASN A 21 19.70 9.53 -0.95
N ALA A 22 18.80 9.03 -0.07
CA ALA A 22 18.31 9.77 1.08
C ALA A 22 17.94 8.82 2.22
N SER A 23 17.57 9.38 3.38
CA SER A 23 17.16 8.57 4.52
C SER A 23 15.90 7.75 4.24
N TRP A 24 15.92 6.49 4.62
CA TRP A 24 14.76 5.58 4.56
C TRP A 24 13.57 6.10 5.38
N THR A 25 13.83 6.79 6.49
CA THR A 25 12.80 7.34 7.36
C THR A 25 11.91 8.35 6.64
N LEU A 26 12.45 9.11 5.70
CA LEU A 26 11.67 10.07 4.91
C LEU A 26 10.58 9.38 4.08
N ARG A 27 10.88 8.22 3.49
CA ARG A 27 9.89 7.44 2.77
C ARG A 27 8.93 6.74 3.74
N ALA A 28 9.45 6.22 4.86
CA ALA A 28 8.64 5.57 5.87
C ALA A 28 7.56 6.52 6.42
N ASP A 29 7.90 7.76 6.72
CA ASP A 29 6.96 8.78 7.19
C ASP A 29 5.88 9.10 6.15
N LEU A 30 6.26 9.24 4.87
CA LEU A 30 5.30 9.48 3.79
C LEU A 30 4.34 8.31 3.61
N ASN A 31 4.86 7.08 3.58
CA ASN A 31 4.06 5.88 3.42
C ASN A 31 3.14 5.66 4.63
N ALA A 32 3.62 5.91 5.85
CA ALA A 32 2.81 5.81 7.06
C ALA A 32 1.64 6.81 7.04
N ALA A 33 1.89 8.06 6.68
CA ALA A 33 0.84 9.06 6.53
C ALA A 33 -0.20 8.63 5.48
N TYR A 34 0.26 8.20 4.30
CA TYR A 34 -0.61 7.72 3.23
C TYR A 34 -1.45 6.51 3.66
N VAL A 35 -0.87 5.54 4.35
CA VAL A 35 -1.60 4.37 4.86
C VAL A 35 -2.67 4.78 5.87
N CYS A 36 -2.38 5.73 6.76
CA CYS A 36 -3.38 6.28 7.67
C CYS A 36 -4.56 6.92 6.90
N ASP A 37 -4.28 7.68 5.85
CA ASP A 37 -5.31 8.28 5.02
C ASP A 37 -6.15 7.22 4.29
N VAL A 38 -5.52 6.15 3.79
CA VAL A 38 -6.22 4.99 3.20
C VAL A 38 -7.13 4.32 4.23
N LEU A 39 -6.67 4.07 5.45
CA LEU A 39 -7.47 3.47 6.53
C LEU A 39 -8.66 4.36 6.91
N ASN A 40 -8.46 5.67 7.04
CA ASN A 40 -9.54 6.63 7.28
C ASN A 40 -10.58 6.60 6.15
N MET A 41 -10.14 6.47 4.89
CA MET A 41 -11.04 6.34 3.75
C MET A 41 -11.80 5.01 3.76
N MET A 42 -11.14 3.91 4.14
CA MET A 42 -11.79 2.61 4.32
C MET A 42 -12.89 2.68 5.38
N ASP A 43 -12.61 3.28 6.52
CA ASP A 43 -13.61 3.49 7.58
C ASP A 43 -14.78 4.34 7.08
N ALA A 44 -14.51 5.45 6.41
CA ALA A 44 -15.54 6.34 5.87
C ALA A 44 -16.43 5.66 4.81
N LYS A 45 -15.89 4.72 4.05
CA LYS A 45 -16.60 3.95 3.03
C LYS A 45 -17.20 2.63 3.54
N GLY A 46 -16.94 2.25 4.79
CA GLY A 46 -17.29 0.92 5.31
C GLY A 46 -16.63 -0.21 4.51
N ALA A 47 -15.38 -0.02 4.11
CA ALA A 47 -14.65 -0.95 3.26
C ALA A 47 -13.64 -1.77 4.06
N ASP A 48 -13.55 -3.06 3.75
CA ASP A 48 -12.59 -4.01 4.34
C ASP A 48 -11.35 -4.21 3.47
N ILE A 49 -11.45 -3.82 2.21
CA ILE A 49 -10.42 -4.01 1.20
C ILE A 49 -10.11 -2.68 0.52
N ALA A 50 -8.81 -2.36 0.45
CA ALA A 50 -8.24 -1.35 -0.41
C ALA A 50 -7.25 -2.02 -1.37
N VAL A 51 -7.47 -1.88 -2.67
CA VAL A 51 -6.64 -2.54 -3.69
C VAL A 51 -6.41 -1.61 -4.89
N PRO A 52 -5.16 -1.30 -5.24
CA PRO A 52 -4.87 -0.61 -6.50
C PRO A 52 -5.21 -1.55 -7.67
N ALA A 53 -6.21 -1.18 -8.48
CA ALA A 53 -6.63 -2.01 -9.60
C ALA A 53 -5.85 -1.66 -10.87
N LEU A 54 -5.41 -2.69 -11.56
CA LEU A 54 -4.72 -2.59 -12.85
C LEU A 54 -5.13 -3.81 -13.67
N SER A 55 -5.79 -3.58 -14.80
CA SER A 55 -6.11 -4.64 -15.74
C SER A 55 -4.85 -5.05 -16.53
N GLN A 56 -4.86 -6.25 -17.10
CA GLN A 56 -3.74 -6.71 -17.92
C GLN A 56 -3.47 -5.77 -19.10
N ALA A 57 -4.51 -5.25 -19.75
CA ALA A 57 -4.35 -4.32 -20.87
C ALA A 57 -3.72 -2.99 -20.45
N GLU A 58 -4.06 -2.49 -19.26
CA GLU A 58 -3.44 -1.30 -18.70
C GLU A 58 -1.99 -1.58 -18.29
N GLU A 59 -1.71 -2.74 -17.69
CA GLU A 59 -0.34 -3.15 -17.36
C GLU A 59 0.54 -3.24 -18.60
N ASP A 60 0.04 -3.84 -19.68
CA ASP A 60 0.75 -3.98 -20.95
C ASP A 60 1.01 -2.62 -21.63
N ALA A 61 0.15 -1.64 -21.38
CA ALA A 61 0.28 -0.29 -21.91
C ALA A 61 1.23 0.61 -21.09
N LEU A 62 1.59 0.21 -19.85
CA LEU A 62 2.51 0.97 -19.03
C LEU A 62 3.95 0.85 -19.56
N GLU A 63 4.56 2.00 -19.82
CA GLU A 63 5.98 2.06 -20.07
C GLU A 63 6.74 1.75 -18.76
N GLN A 64 7.54 0.67 -18.80
CA GLN A 64 8.30 0.21 -17.64
C GLN A 64 9.60 1.00 -17.48
N ASP A 65 9.96 1.27 -16.23
CA ASP A 65 11.20 1.92 -15.84
C ASP A 65 12.02 1.00 -14.92
N ASP A 66 13.31 0.94 -15.14
CA ASP A 66 14.23 0.23 -14.26
C ASP A 66 14.53 1.10 -13.03
N ILE A 67 13.85 0.82 -11.91
CA ILE A 67 14.07 1.55 -10.64
C ILE A 67 15.53 1.44 -10.18
N PHE A 68 16.15 0.32 -10.51
CA PHE A 68 17.42 -0.09 -9.94
C PHE A 68 18.45 -0.31 -11.04
N ASP A 69 19.06 0.76 -11.50
CA ASP A 69 20.30 0.68 -12.28
C ASP A 69 21.47 0.35 -11.34
N PHE A 70 21.35 -0.80 -10.64
CA PHE A 70 22.42 -1.30 -9.79
C PHE A 70 23.27 -2.30 -10.53
N SER A 71 24.55 -2.04 -10.51
CA SER A 71 25.60 -2.96 -10.98
C SER A 71 25.74 -4.22 -10.10
N SER A 72 25.04 -4.31 -8.96
CA SER A 72 25.20 -5.44 -8.06
C SER A 72 24.56 -6.72 -8.61
N GLY A 73 25.35 -7.79 -8.67
CA GLY A 73 24.96 -9.05 -9.33
C GLY A 73 23.72 -9.74 -8.73
N TYR A 74 23.40 -9.52 -7.44
CA TYR A 74 22.21 -10.12 -6.85
C TYR A 74 20.92 -9.42 -7.31
N ILE A 75 20.94 -8.12 -7.51
CA ILE A 75 19.79 -7.36 -8.03
C ILE A 75 19.53 -7.77 -9.48
N GLN A 76 20.57 -7.87 -10.30
CA GLN A 76 20.44 -8.32 -11.68
C GLN A 76 19.79 -9.71 -11.78
N ARG A 77 20.16 -10.64 -10.90
CA ARG A 77 19.55 -11.99 -10.86
C ARG A 77 18.10 -11.97 -10.39
N SER A 78 17.72 -11.02 -9.53
CA SER A 78 16.38 -10.92 -8.97
C SER A 78 15.44 -10.05 -9.81
N LYS A 79 15.92 -9.35 -10.83
CA LYS A 79 15.17 -8.39 -11.64
C LYS A 79 13.87 -8.97 -12.22
N ALA A 80 13.90 -10.22 -12.64
CA ALA A 80 12.73 -10.90 -13.22
C ALA A 80 11.58 -11.16 -12.21
N ILE A 81 11.90 -11.24 -10.92
CA ILE A 81 10.94 -11.53 -9.84
C ILE A 81 10.62 -10.31 -8.98
N MET A 82 11.32 -9.20 -9.20
CA MET A 82 11.04 -7.94 -8.47
C MET A 82 9.78 -7.27 -9.02
N PRO A 83 9.04 -6.57 -8.15
CA PRO A 83 7.92 -5.76 -8.61
C PRO A 83 8.38 -4.72 -9.62
N LYS A 84 7.58 -4.54 -10.66
CA LYS A 84 7.88 -3.61 -11.74
C LYS A 84 7.55 -2.17 -11.36
N ASN A 85 8.18 -1.23 -12.03
CA ASN A 85 7.97 0.19 -11.91
C ASN A 85 7.60 0.76 -13.27
N ALA A 86 6.75 1.77 -13.30
CA ALA A 86 6.46 2.50 -14.52
C ALA A 86 7.14 3.88 -14.52
N VAL A 87 7.24 4.49 -15.69
CA VAL A 87 7.82 5.83 -15.84
C VAL A 87 6.91 6.92 -15.28
N SER A 88 5.60 6.65 -15.17
CA SER A 88 4.60 7.63 -14.78
C SER A 88 3.91 7.33 -13.45
N PHE A 89 3.55 8.40 -12.72
CA PHE A 89 2.69 8.34 -11.54
C PHE A 89 1.27 7.92 -11.95
N PRO A 90 0.56 7.14 -11.14
CA PRO A 90 0.87 6.68 -9.78
C PRO A 90 1.67 5.37 -9.70
N TRP A 91 2.03 4.76 -10.84
CA TRP A 91 2.69 3.47 -10.93
C TRP A 91 4.22 3.56 -10.84
N ARG A 92 4.71 4.66 -10.27
CA ARG A 92 6.13 4.94 -10.13
C ARG A 92 6.58 4.96 -8.67
N LEU A 93 7.69 4.28 -8.39
CA LEU A 93 8.49 4.47 -7.19
C LEU A 93 9.57 5.53 -7.48
N ASN A 94 9.31 6.78 -7.11
CA ASN A 94 10.29 7.85 -7.26
C ASN A 94 11.46 7.69 -6.29
N GLN A 95 12.59 8.29 -6.65
CA GLN A 95 13.77 8.44 -5.81
C GLN A 95 14.03 9.90 -5.38
N ASP A 96 13.00 10.75 -5.45
CA ASP A 96 13.04 12.14 -5.02
C ASP A 96 11.98 12.40 -3.96
N TYR A 97 12.42 12.65 -2.72
CA TYR A 97 11.54 12.92 -1.59
C TYR A 97 10.64 14.14 -1.79
N ARG A 98 11.14 15.21 -2.44
CA ARG A 98 10.36 16.44 -2.61
C ARG A 98 9.20 16.23 -3.58
N VAL A 99 9.47 15.47 -4.63
CA VAL A 99 8.44 15.09 -5.62
C VAL A 99 7.39 14.21 -4.95
N ASP A 100 7.82 13.16 -4.24
CA ASP A 100 6.90 12.26 -3.55
C ASP A 100 6.04 12.96 -2.51
N ARG A 101 6.67 13.78 -1.67
CA ARG A 101 5.96 14.54 -0.64
C ARG A 101 4.89 15.45 -1.26
N LYS A 102 5.19 16.08 -2.40
CA LYS A 102 4.22 16.91 -3.10
C LYS A 102 3.08 16.06 -3.66
N GLN A 103 3.39 15.00 -4.39
CA GLN A 103 2.39 14.14 -5.02
C GLN A 103 1.49 13.46 -3.98
N MET A 104 2.05 12.81 -2.97
CA MET A 104 1.27 12.12 -1.94
C MET A 104 0.39 13.04 -1.09
N LYS A 105 0.73 14.34 -0.99
CA LYS A 105 -0.11 15.33 -0.31
C LYS A 105 -1.17 15.96 -1.18
N SER A 106 -0.94 16.09 -2.49
CA SER A 106 -1.85 16.77 -3.40
C SER A 106 -2.85 15.83 -4.05
N ASP A 107 -2.50 14.55 -4.18
CA ASP A 107 -3.35 13.59 -4.86
C ASP A 107 -4.46 13.07 -3.95
N PRO A 108 -5.68 12.96 -4.46
CA PRO A 108 -6.77 12.36 -3.70
C PRO A 108 -6.48 10.89 -3.40
N ILE A 109 -6.96 10.43 -2.24
CA ILE A 109 -6.92 8.99 -1.89
C ILE A 109 -7.89 8.21 -2.80
N ASP A 110 -9.05 8.78 -3.05
CA ASP A 110 -10.06 8.23 -3.98
C ASP A 110 -9.77 8.74 -5.41
N ASP A 111 -8.77 8.15 -6.05
CA ASP A 111 -8.28 8.56 -7.37
C ASP A 111 -8.85 7.73 -8.52
N GLY A 112 -9.78 6.81 -8.22
CA GLY A 112 -10.38 5.89 -9.18
C GLY A 112 -9.52 4.66 -9.53
N ILE A 113 -8.26 4.63 -9.07
CA ILE A 113 -7.32 3.50 -9.22
C ILE A 113 -7.30 2.65 -7.95
N LEU A 114 -7.29 3.29 -6.78
CA LEU A 114 -7.43 2.61 -5.49
C LEU A 114 -8.89 2.29 -5.24
N HIS A 115 -9.25 1.03 -5.40
CA HIS A 115 -10.61 0.54 -5.21
C HIS A 115 -10.84 0.13 -3.76
N PHE A 116 -12.00 0.51 -3.23
CA PHE A 116 -12.46 0.17 -1.89
C PHE A 116 -13.65 -0.78 -1.98
N LYS A 117 -13.61 -1.90 -1.25
CA LYS A 117 -14.65 -2.93 -1.28
C LYS A 117 -15.00 -3.39 0.13
N ALA A 118 -16.30 -3.50 0.43
CA ALA A 118 -16.77 -4.19 1.63
C ALA A 118 -16.82 -5.71 1.36
N LEU A 119 -16.46 -6.50 2.37
CA LEU A 119 -16.72 -7.94 2.37
C LEU A 119 -18.14 -8.20 2.85
N PRO A 120 -18.80 -9.27 2.35
CA PRO A 120 -20.05 -9.72 2.94
C PRO A 120 -19.76 -10.14 4.38
N HIS A 121 -20.22 -9.35 5.35
CA HIS A 121 -20.15 -9.73 6.74
C HIS A 121 -21.15 -10.86 6.97
N ALA A 122 -20.69 -11.98 7.50
CA ALA A 122 -21.61 -12.96 8.06
C ALA A 122 -22.47 -12.25 9.11
N PRO A 123 -23.81 -12.53 9.19
CA PRO A 123 -24.60 -11.97 10.27
C PRO A 123 -23.88 -12.29 11.58
N ALA A 124 -23.73 -11.27 12.43
CA ALA A 124 -23.09 -11.44 13.72
C ALA A 124 -23.80 -12.56 14.44
N ASP A 125 -23.10 -13.68 14.64
CA ASP A 125 -23.62 -14.79 15.44
C ASP A 125 -23.83 -14.21 16.85
N ASP A 126 -25.10 -14.11 17.26
CA ASP A 126 -25.51 -13.57 18.54
C ASP A 126 -24.79 -14.33 19.66
N ALA A 127 -24.12 -13.55 20.52
CA ALA A 127 -23.73 -13.92 21.86
C ALA A 127 -22.62 -15.00 22.01
N ALA A 128 -21.40 -14.57 22.02
CA ALA A 128 -20.46 -15.19 22.94
C ALA A 128 -20.97 -14.94 24.39
N PRO A 129 -21.21 -15.95 25.22
CA PRO A 129 -21.69 -15.75 26.57
C PRO A 129 -20.67 -14.93 27.35
N ALA A 130 -21.17 -13.90 28.05
CA ALA A 130 -20.39 -13.05 28.96
C ALA A 130 -19.54 -13.92 29.88
N ARG A 131 -18.23 -13.75 29.84
CA ARG A 131 -17.33 -14.40 30.81
C ARG A 131 -17.69 -13.88 32.19
N SER A 132 -18.23 -14.78 33.02
CA SER A 132 -18.44 -14.52 34.43
C SER A 132 -17.15 -14.07 35.10
N PRO A 133 -17.19 -13.05 35.96
CA PRO A 133 -15.99 -12.62 36.70
C PRO A 133 -15.52 -13.74 37.61
N ALA A 134 -14.26 -14.14 37.46
CA ALA A 134 -13.64 -15.11 38.36
C ALA A 134 -13.64 -14.55 39.81
N THR A 135 -14.33 -15.23 40.69
CA THR A 135 -14.34 -14.96 42.14
C THR A 135 -12.92 -15.20 42.68
N ARG A 136 -12.24 -14.13 43.06
CA ARG A 136 -10.98 -14.22 43.82
C ARG A 136 -11.35 -14.66 45.25
N THR A 137 -11.13 -15.91 45.58
CA THR A 137 -11.07 -16.37 46.96
C THR A 137 -9.76 -15.89 47.58
N ALA A 138 -9.87 -15.03 48.58
CA ALA A 138 -8.78 -14.67 49.48
C ALA A 138 -8.50 -15.82 50.44
N SER A 139 -7.24 -16.20 50.60
CA SER A 139 -6.66 -16.92 51.74
C SER A 139 -5.34 -16.28 52.08
#